data_d79d5df47ac905f036175c3345bb799d
#
_entry.id   d79d5df47ac905f036175c3345bb799d
#
_cell.length_a   1.000
_cell.length_b   1.000
_cell.length_c   1.000
_cell.angle_alpha   90.00
_cell.angle_beta   90.00
_cell.angle_gamma   90.00
#
_symmetry.space_group_name_H-M   'P 1'
#
loop_
_entity.id
_entity.type
_entity.pdbx_description
1 polymer ?
#
loop_
_entity_poly.entity_id
_entity_poly.type
_entity_poly.pdbx_seq_one_letter_code
_entity_poly.pdbx_strand_id
1 'polypeptide(L)'
;MVTIIRNADVYAPEHLGRTDVLLLGGTIAAVGENLKADFGGAVKVTELDGSELILTPGLIDGHEHIMGGGGEGGFHTRTPEASLTDLTLNGITTVVGCIGTDGVARHMESLLAKAKGLEEEGITTYVYTGSYQVPVHTLTGSMMKDIMMLDNVIGAGEIAISDHRSSQPSFEEFARIAADARVGGMLSGKAGVVNVHLGDSPRMMDLILRVVRETEIPYSQFLPTHVNRNEALFCQAIQFALEGGTIDMTGNEDIDYWETICDEVRVSTGIRRLLDAGVSDDNFTISSDGQGSLPIFNAKGEYQGIGIGKASSLLKEVRECVQRENIPLEIAIKPVTSNPARILKLSSKGRIQPGMDGDLCLLRKDDLTIHTVIAKGQIMVRDGKPLVYGTFEKRG
;
A
#
# COMPACT_ATOMS: atom_id res chain seq x y z
N MET A 1 -22.47 15.00 -5.58
CA MET A 1 -21.59 16.07 -5.07
C MET A 1 -20.79 16.60 -6.23
N VAL A 2 -20.53 17.90 -6.31
CA VAL A 2 -19.62 18.51 -7.28
C VAL A 2 -18.57 19.26 -6.48
N THR A 3 -17.31 18.94 -6.74
CA THR A 3 -16.17 19.62 -6.09
C THR A 3 -15.20 20.09 -7.14
N ILE A 4 -14.75 21.33 -7.06
CA ILE A 4 -13.68 21.84 -7.92
C ILE A 4 -12.53 22.33 -7.05
N ILE A 5 -11.34 21.84 -7.38
CA ILE A 5 -10.08 22.26 -6.77
C ILE A 5 -9.46 23.25 -7.73
N ARG A 6 -9.20 24.48 -7.25
CA ARG A 6 -8.72 25.59 -8.06
C ARG A 6 -7.21 25.76 -7.93
N ASN A 7 -6.56 25.94 -9.07
CA ASN A 7 -5.19 26.45 -9.15
C ASN A 7 -4.17 25.70 -8.27
N ALA A 8 -4.37 24.39 -8.06
CA ALA A 8 -3.44 23.56 -7.32
C ALA A 8 -2.18 23.24 -8.17
N ASP A 9 -1.06 23.03 -7.51
CA ASP A 9 0.14 22.50 -8.15
C ASP A 9 0.04 20.99 -8.26
N VAL A 10 -0.28 20.49 -9.46
CA VAL A 10 -0.78 19.11 -9.66
C VAL A 10 0.35 18.15 -10.04
N TYR A 11 0.44 17.05 -9.32
CA TYR A 11 1.28 15.88 -9.61
C TYR A 11 0.39 14.65 -9.86
N ALA A 12 0.40 14.09 -11.07
CA ALA A 12 -0.60 13.13 -11.55
C ALA A 12 -0.16 11.65 -11.82
N PRO A 13 1.01 11.05 -11.51
CA PRO A 13 2.15 11.56 -10.72
C PRO A 13 3.05 12.57 -11.44
N GLU A 14 3.03 12.63 -12.76
CA GLU A 14 3.82 13.60 -13.54
C GLU A 14 3.42 15.04 -13.15
N HIS A 15 4.38 15.95 -13.08
CA HIS A 15 4.13 17.35 -12.74
C HIS A 15 3.38 18.08 -13.85
N LEU A 16 2.11 18.40 -13.64
CA LEU A 16 1.26 19.12 -14.60
C LEU A 16 1.29 20.65 -14.41
N GLY A 17 1.92 21.13 -13.33
CA GLY A 17 1.89 22.54 -12.95
C GLY A 17 0.55 22.96 -12.36
N ARG A 18 0.28 24.28 -12.33
CA ARG A 18 -0.94 24.85 -11.76
C ARG A 18 -2.15 24.60 -12.66
N THR A 19 -3.13 23.89 -12.15
CA THR A 19 -4.35 23.57 -12.90
C THR A 19 -5.55 23.34 -11.97
N ASP A 20 -6.76 23.33 -12.54
CA ASP A 20 -8.00 22.99 -11.83
C ASP A 20 -8.32 21.50 -12.01
N VAL A 21 -8.94 20.91 -10.99
CA VAL A 21 -9.48 19.54 -11.06
C VAL A 21 -10.96 19.58 -10.65
N LEU A 22 -11.82 19.06 -11.54
CA LEU A 22 -13.26 18.95 -11.31
C LEU A 22 -13.66 17.51 -10.98
N LEU A 23 -14.34 17.34 -9.84
CA LEU A 23 -14.93 16.07 -9.43
C LEU A 23 -16.44 16.12 -9.63
N LEU A 24 -17.00 15.09 -10.26
CA LEU A 24 -18.44 14.84 -10.36
C LEU A 24 -18.76 13.49 -9.69
N GLY A 25 -19.49 13.54 -8.58
CA GLY A 25 -19.70 12.35 -7.76
C GLY A 25 -18.38 11.85 -7.20
N GLY A 26 -18.05 10.59 -7.46
CA GLY A 26 -16.80 9.94 -7.03
C GLY A 26 -15.68 9.94 -8.07
N THR A 27 -15.83 10.67 -9.20
CA THR A 27 -14.94 10.54 -10.36
C THR A 27 -14.33 11.89 -10.75
N ILE A 28 -13.08 11.89 -11.22
CA ILE A 28 -12.45 13.05 -11.84
C ILE A 28 -13.09 13.26 -13.21
N ALA A 29 -13.79 14.38 -13.36
CA ALA A 29 -14.50 14.70 -14.60
C ALA A 29 -13.63 15.48 -15.59
N ALA A 30 -12.78 16.38 -15.08
CA ALA A 30 -11.89 17.18 -15.92
C ALA A 30 -10.65 17.64 -15.14
N VAL A 31 -9.55 17.82 -15.87
CA VAL A 31 -8.31 18.45 -15.43
C VAL A 31 -7.93 19.48 -16.47
N GLY A 32 -7.67 20.73 -16.07
CA GLY A 32 -7.35 21.80 -17.01
C GLY A 32 -7.41 23.19 -16.37
N GLU A 33 -7.01 24.20 -17.12
CA GLU A 33 -7.02 25.57 -16.65
C GLU A 33 -8.43 26.20 -16.74
N ASN A 34 -8.78 27.04 -15.77
CA ASN A 34 -10.01 27.85 -15.75
C ASN A 34 -11.29 27.04 -15.99
N LEU A 35 -11.39 25.84 -15.40
CA LEU A 35 -12.56 25.00 -15.55
C LEU A 35 -13.83 25.71 -15.04
N LYS A 36 -14.90 25.58 -15.79
CA LYS A 36 -16.21 26.11 -15.40
C LYS A 36 -17.06 25.00 -14.81
N ALA A 37 -17.60 25.23 -13.60
CA ALA A 37 -18.51 24.34 -12.91
C ALA A 37 -19.83 25.10 -12.63
N ASP A 38 -20.50 25.57 -13.70
CA ASP A 38 -21.78 26.25 -13.61
C ASP A 38 -22.92 25.29 -13.95
N PHE A 39 -23.78 25.04 -12.98
CA PHE A 39 -24.97 24.19 -13.11
C PHE A 39 -26.27 24.97 -12.94
N GLY A 40 -26.26 26.29 -13.21
CA GLY A 40 -27.42 27.16 -13.11
C GLY A 40 -28.08 27.19 -11.72
N GLY A 41 -27.33 26.96 -10.68
CA GLY A 41 -27.82 26.88 -9.29
C GLY A 41 -28.53 25.56 -8.93
N ALA A 42 -28.68 24.63 -9.87
CA ALA A 42 -29.36 23.35 -9.63
C ALA A 42 -28.55 22.40 -8.73
N VAL A 43 -27.22 22.57 -8.71
CA VAL A 43 -26.30 21.74 -7.92
C VAL A 43 -25.36 22.63 -7.14
N LYS A 44 -25.19 22.34 -5.84
CA LYS A 44 -24.18 23.02 -5.02
C LYS A 44 -22.77 22.56 -5.43
N VAL A 45 -21.94 23.51 -5.81
CA VAL A 45 -20.52 23.29 -6.09
C VAL A 45 -19.71 23.64 -4.84
N THR A 46 -18.85 22.72 -4.42
CA THR A 46 -17.84 22.98 -3.40
C THR A 46 -16.55 23.42 -4.09
N GLU A 47 -16.06 24.62 -3.80
CA GLU A 47 -14.78 25.08 -4.29
C GLU A 47 -13.71 24.97 -3.20
N LEU A 48 -12.56 24.41 -3.57
CA LEU A 48 -11.35 24.33 -2.75
C LEU A 48 -10.26 25.16 -3.41
N ASP A 49 -9.71 26.11 -2.67
CA ASP A 49 -8.55 26.87 -3.13
C ASP A 49 -7.29 26.03 -2.91
N GLY A 50 -6.63 25.64 -4.00
CA GLY A 50 -5.39 24.86 -4.03
C GLY A 50 -4.13 25.71 -4.30
N SER A 51 -4.25 27.03 -4.39
CA SER A 51 -3.16 27.92 -4.85
C SER A 51 -1.85 27.78 -4.05
N GLU A 52 -1.94 27.47 -2.75
CA GLU A 52 -0.80 27.24 -1.87
C GLU A 52 -0.59 25.74 -1.52
N LEU A 53 -1.21 24.85 -2.29
CA LEU A 53 -1.17 23.41 -2.04
C LEU A 53 -0.62 22.67 -3.25
N ILE A 54 -0.08 21.49 -2.97
CA ILE A 54 0.25 20.45 -3.95
C ILE A 54 -0.90 19.46 -3.98
N LEU A 55 -1.34 19.08 -5.18
CA LEU A 55 -2.38 18.06 -5.37
C LEU A 55 -1.76 16.80 -5.94
N THR A 56 -1.94 15.68 -5.26
CA THR A 56 -1.51 14.34 -5.68
C THR A 56 -2.67 13.37 -5.76
N PRO A 57 -2.54 12.23 -6.43
CA PRO A 57 -3.47 11.12 -6.22
C PRO A 57 -3.53 10.73 -4.73
N GLY A 58 -4.65 10.18 -4.28
CA GLY A 58 -4.76 9.57 -2.96
C GLY A 58 -3.81 8.37 -2.84
N LEU A 59 -3.24 8.18 -1.65
CA LEU A 59 -2.26 7.13 -1.42
C LEU A 59 -2.92 5.75 -1.43
N ILE A 60 -2.16 4.78 -1.93
CA ILE A 60 -2.53 3.36 -1.97
C ILE A 60 -1.53 2.62 -1.08
N ASP A 61 -2.03 2.06 0.02
CA ASP A 61 -1.26 1.14 0.84
C ASP A 61 -1.46 -0.29 0.34
N GLY A 62 -0.41 -0.88 -0.24
CA GLY A 62 -0.45 -2.21 -0.84
C GLY A 62 -0.38 -3.37 0.14
N HIS A 63 -0.13 -3.10 1.43
CA HIS A 63 0.04 -4.11 2.47
C HIS A 63 -0.25 -3.55 3.86
N GLU A 64 -1.40 -3.90 4.41
CA GLU A 64 -1.79 -3.50 5.77
C GLU A 64 -2.62 -4.58 6.48
N HIS A 65 -2.40 -4.74 7.77
CA HIS A 65 -3.17 -5.65 8.63
C HIS A 65 -4.46 -4.97 9.13
N ILE A 66 -5.38 -4.63 8.22
CA ILE A 66 -6.60 -3.85 8.53
C ILE A 66 -7.44 -4.45 9.66
N MET A 67 -7.32 -5.76 9.88
CA MET A 67 -8.01 -6.49 10.94
C MET A 67 -7.08 -6.76 12.16
N GLY A 68 -5.96 -6.05 12.23
CA GLY A 68 -4.88 -6.28 13.19
C GLY A 68 -4.01 -7.47 12.82
N GLY A 69 -2.79 -7.48 13.32
CA GLY A 69 -1.77 -8.53 13.23
C GLY A 69 -1.30 -8.97 14.61
N GLY A 70 -0.06 -9.43 14.69
CA GLY A 70 0.59 -9.80 15.95
C GLY A 70 0.02 -11.06 16.60
N GLY A 71 0.38 -11.24 17.87
CA GLY A 71 0.02 -12.41 18.66
C GLY A 71 1.20 -13.33 18.96
N GLU A 72 2.36 -13.08 18.37
CA GLU A 72 3.57 -13.92 18.49
C GLU A 72 4.12 -13.97 19.93
N GLY A 73 3.84 -12.94 20.73
CA GLY A 73 4.17 -12.89 22.17
C GLY A 73 3.06 -13.43 23.08
N GLY A 74 2.02 -14.06 22.52
CA GLY A 74 0.83 -14.53 23.22
C GLY A 74 -0.40 -13.66 22.94
N PHE A 75 -1.58 -14.09 23.37
CA PHE A 75 -2.86 -13.46 23.04
C PHE A 75 -2.95 -11.96 23.35
N HIS A 76 -2.22 -11.47 24.34
CA HIS A 76 -2.21 -10.07 24.74
C HIS A 76 -1.40 -9.16 23.81
N THR A 77 -0.63 -9.73 22.87
CA THR A 77 0.17 -9.00 21.88
C THR A 77 -0.52 -8.88 20.52
N ARG A 78 -1.81 -9.21 20.44
CA ARG A 78 -2.62 -9.01 19.23
C ARG A 78 -2.85 -7.51 19.03
N THR A 79 -2.48 -6.98 17.86
CA THR A 79 -2.69 -5.56 17.53
C THR A 79 -4.18 -5.29 17.27
N PRO A 80 -4.66 -4.05 17.47
CA PRO A 80 -6.05 -3.69 17.18
C PRO A 80 -6.31 -3.64 15.66
N GLU A 81 -7.58 -3.59 15.29
CA GLU A 81 -7.99 -3.29 13.92
C GLU A 81 -7.68 -1.84 13.54
N ALA A 82 -7.40 -1.58 12.26
CA ALA A 82 -7.27 -0.24 11.74
C ALA A 82 -8.62 0.52 11.81
N SER A 83 -8.59 1.77 12.22
CA SER A 83 -9.75 2.65 12.12
C SER A 83 -9.72 3.46 10.82
N LEU A 84 -10.87 4.03 10.39
CA LEU A 84 -10.93 4.85 9.18
C LEU A 84 -9.97 6.04 9.25
N THR A 85 -9.88 6.70 10.42
CA THR A 85 -9.03 7.88 10.57
C THR A 85 -7.55 7.55 10.66
N ASP A 86 -7.15 6.32 11.06
CA ASP A 86 -5.76 5.86 10.97
C ASP A 86 -5.25 5.90 9.53
N LEU A 87 -6.13 5.65 8.57
CA LEU A 87 -5.83 5.65 7.14
C LEU A 87 -5.96 7.06 6.54
N THR A 88 -7.13 7.67 6.70
CA THR A 88 -7.46 8.92 5.98
C THR A 88 -6.66 10.13 6.45
N LEU A 89 -6.29 10.22 7.73
CA LEU A 89 -5.40 11.29 8.23
C LEU A 89 -3.99 11.22 7.63
N ASN A 90 -3.62 10.05 7.10
CA ASN A 90 -2.33 9.80 6.47
C ASN A 90 -2.39 9.78 4.93
N GLY A 91 -3.51 10.22 4.35
CA GLY A 91 -3.68 10.33 2.90
C GLY A 91 -4.08 9.04 2.20
N ILE A 92 -4.25 7.94 2.93
CA ILE A 92 -4.60 6.64 2.35
C ILE A 92 -6.09 6.64 1.99
N THR A 93 -6.38 6.45 0.72
CA THR A 93 -7.73 6.36 0.15
C THR A 93 -8.05 4.97 -0.38
N THR A 94 -7.01 4.16 -0.55
CA THR A 94 -7.11 2.77 -0.99
C THR A 94 -6.15 1.92 -0.16
N VAL A 95 -6.63 0.79 0.37
CA VAL A 95 -5.82 -0.13 1.17
C VAL A 95 -6.01 -1.58 0.73
N VAL A 96 -4.94 -2.37 0.78
CA VAL A 96 -4.99 -3.82 0.55
C VAL A 96 -4.73 -4.54 1.86
N GLY A 97 -5.77 -5.19 2.38
CA GLY A 97 -5.71 -5.94 3.63
C GLY A 97 -5.08 -7.31 3.47
N CYS A 98 -4.32 -7.74 4.46
CA CYS A 98 -3.73 -9.08 4.55
C CYS A 98 -3.89 -9.71 5.94
N ILE A 99 -3.67 -11.02 6.01
CA ILE A 99 -3.56 -11.80 7.25
C ILE A 99 -2.10 -12.26 7.37
N GLY A 100 -1.47 -11.90 8.48
CA GLY A 100 -0.10 -12.31 8.78
C GLY A 100 0.03 -13.68 9.46
N THR A 101 0.80 -13.75 10.53
CA THR A 101 1.17 -14.98 11.26
C THR A 101 -0.03 -15.75 11.80
N ASP A 102 -1.05 -15.05 12.35
CA ASP A 102 -2.24 -15.67 12.93
C ASP A 102 -3.32 -15.92 11.87
N GLY A 103 -3.19 -17.02 11.13
CA GLY A 103 -4.22 -17.48 10.18
C GLY A 103 -5.30 -18.38 10.82
N VAL A 104 -5.35 -18.48 12.16
CA VAL A 104 -6.32 -19.30 12.89
C VAL A 104 -7.41 -18.44 13.53
N ALA A 105 -7.03 -17.49 14.38
CA ALA A 105 -7.98 -16.60 15.05
C ALA A 105 -8.28 -15.33 14.25
N ARG A 106 -7.56 -15.11 13.15
CA ARG A 106 -7.87 -14.17 12.07
C ARG A 106 -8.04 -14.97 10.77
N HIS A 107 -9.15 -14.80 10.08
CA HIS A 107 -9.51 -15.62 8.91
C HIS A 107 -10.16 -14.77 7.81
N MET A 108 -10.30 -15.33 6.63
CA MET A 108 -10.72 -14.63 5.42
C MET A 108 -12.08 -13.94 5.54
N GLU A 109 -13.04 -14.56 6.25
CA GLU A 109 -14.36 -13.99 6.48
C GLU A 109 -14.27 -12.68 7.26
N SER A 110 -13.46 -12.66 8.32
CA SER A 110 -13.25 -11.43 9.13
C SER A 110 -12.50 -10.37 8.35
N LEU A 111 -11.48 -10.73 7.57
CA LEU A 111 -10.74 -9.80 6.73
C LEU A 111 -11.65 -9.15 5.69
N LEU A 112 -12.44 -9.95 4.98
CA LEU A 112 -13.35 -9.45 3.97
C LEU A 112 -14.48 -8.60 4.58
N ALA A 113 -15.00 -8.97 5.75
CA ALA A 113 -16.00 -8.18 6.47
C ALA A 113 -15.42 -6.82 6.89
N LYS A 114 -14.19 -6.78 7.42
CA LYS A 114 -13.51 -5.52 7.77
C LYS A 114 -13.27 -4.65 6.55
N ALA A 115 -12.80 -5.23 5.45
CA ALA A 115 -12.61 -4.51 4.19
C ALA A 115 -13.91 -3.85 3.71
N LYS A 116 -15.02 -4.61 3.69
CA LYS A 116 -16.35 -4.07 3.32
C LYS A 116 -16.82 -2.98 4.28
N GLY A 117 -16.55 -3.10 5.58
CA GLY A 117 -16.87 -2.05 6.55
C GLY A 117 -16.14 -0.74 6.25
N LEU A 118 -14.84 -0.77 5.98
CA LEU A 118 -14.06 0.40 5.58
C LEU A 118 -14.55 1.00 4.23
N GLU A 119 -15.04 0.16 3.30
CA GLU A 119 -15.67 0.64 2.06
C GLU A 119 -16.97 1.41 2.31
N GLU A 120 -17.81 0.93 3.21
CA GLU A 120 -19.02 1.61 3.63
C GLU A 120 -18.71 2.93 4.36
N GLU A 121 -17.59 2.98 5.08
CA GLU A 121 -17.08 4.18 5.75
C GLU A 121 -16.43 5.19 4.79
N GLY A 122 -16.12 4.81 3.54
CA GLY A 122 -15.85 5.75 2.45
C GLY A 122 -14.52 5.64 1.73
N ILE A 123 -13.64 4.68 2.05
CA ILE A 123 -12.40 4.42 1.28
C ILE A 123 -12.57 3.22 0.33
N THR A 124 -11.57 2.94 -0.48
CA THR A 124 -11.53 1.72 -1.31
C THR A 124 -10.69 0.65 -0.64
N THR A 125 -11.18 -0.59 -0.63
CA THR A 125 -10.46 -1.71 -0.02
C THR A 125 -10.36 -2.91 -0.94
N TYR A 126 -9.20 -3.55 -0.89
CA TYR A 126 -8.93 -4.84 -1.48
C TYR A 126 -8.31 -5.75 -0.43
N VAL A 127 -8.19 -7.03 -0.70
CA VAL A 127 -7.54 -8.00 0.18
C VAL A 127 -6.76 -9.05 -0.62
N TYR A 128 -5.76 -9.64 0.02
CA TYR A 128 -5.15 -10.88 -0.43
C TYR A 128 -5.85 -12.06 0.23
N THR A 129 -6.03 -13.18 -0.50
CA THR A 129 -6.49 -14.44 0.09
C THR A 129 -5.34 -15.24 0.65
N GLY A 130 -5.48 -15.73 1.86
CA GLY A 130 -4.46 -16.50 2.57
C GLY A 130 -3.91 -15.82 3.81
N SER A 131 -2.79 -16.34 4.28
CA SER A 131 -2.01 -15.87 5.43
C SER A 131 -0.56 -16.32 5.24
N TYR A 132 0.32 -16.19 6.26
CA TYR A 132 1.67 -16.75 6.24
C TYR A 132 1.73 -18.23 5.83
N GLN A 133 0.67 -18.97 6.13
CA GLN A 133 0.70 -20.43 6.16
C GLN A 133 0.35 -21.08 4.82
N VAL A 134 1.02 -22.18 4.53
CA VAL A 134 0.73 -23.11 3.43
C VAL A 134 0.40 -24.47 4.04
N PRO A 135 -0.69 -25.12 3.64
CA PRO A 135 -1.62 -24.76 2.57
C PRO A 135 -2.42 -23.47 2.87
N VAL A 136 -2.72 -22.71 1.82
CA VAL A 136 -3.41 -21.41 1.92
C VAL A 136 -4.86 -21.59 2.39
N HIS A 137 -5.23 -20.90 3.46
CA HIS A 137 -6.62 -20.87 3.93
C HIS A 137 -7.42 -19.84 3.11
N THR A 138 -8.50 -20.27 2.52
CA THR A 138 -9.32 -19.50 1.58
C THR A 138 -10.78 -19.47 2.00
N LEU A 139 -11.54 -18.48 1.53
CA LEU A 139 -12.97 -18.38 1.83
C LEU A 139 -13.80 -19.45 1.12
N THR A 140 -13.47 -19.77 -0.14
CA THR A 140 -14.28 -20.69 -0.98
C THR A 140 -13.71 -22.10 -1.09
N GLY A 141 -12.62 -22.39 -0.38
CA GLY A 141 -11.89 -23.66 -0.48
C GLY A 141 -10.92 -23.73 -1.68
N SER A 142 -10.75 -22.62 -2.43
CA SER A 142 -9.82 -22.53 -3.55
C SER A 142 -9.36 -21.09 -3.74
N MET A 143 -8.05 -20.86 -3.69
CA MET A 143 -7.43 -19.55 -3.91
C MET A 143 -7.80 -18.97 -5.29
N MET A 144 -7.71 -19.78 -6.35
CA MET A 144 -8.12 -19.36 -7.69
C MET A 144 -9.57 -18.91 -7.71
N LYS A 145 -10.48 -19.63 -7.02
CA LYS A 145 -11.91 -19.28 -6.94
C LYS A 145 -12.13 -18.01 -6.11
N ASP A 146 -11.40 -17.80 -5.02
CA ASP A 146 -11.45 -16.54 -4.25
C ASP A 146 -11.09 -15.36 -5.14
N ILE A 147 -9.96 -15.43 -5.85
CA ILE A 147 -9.49 -14.35 -6.76
C ILE A 147 -10.52 -14.10 -7.87
N MET A 148 -11.08 -15.15 -8.45
CA MET A 148 -12.02 -15.01 -9.58
C MET A 148 -13.37 -14.45 -9.16
N MET A 149 -13.93 -14.90 -8.03
CA MET A 149 -15.34 -14.71 -7.70
C MET A 149 -15.62 -13.67 -6.64
N LEU A 150 -14.60 -13.22 -5.89
CA LEU A 150 -14.74 -12.20 -4.84
C LEU A 150 -14.12 -10.89 -5.31
N ASP A 151 -14.93 -9.85 -5.52
CA ASP A 151 -14.50 -8.59 -6.14
C ASP A 151 -13.32 -7.94 -5.42
N ASN A 152 -13.31 -7.95 -4.09
CA ASN A 152 -12.24 -7.37 -3.29
C ASN A 152 -10.95 -8.21 -3.27
N VAL A 153 -10.98 -9.51 -3.66
CA VAL A 153 -9.78 -10.36 -3.64
C VAL A 153 -9.00 -10.18 -4.93
N ILE A 154 -7.77 -9.66 -4.83
CA ILE A 154 -6.94 -9.29 -5.99
C ILE A 154 -5.66 -10.13 -6.16
N GLY A 155 -5.32 -10.97 -5.20
CA GLY A 155 -4.13 -11.82 -5.21
C GLY A 155 -4.10 -12.75 -4.01
N ALA A 156 -2.98 -13.42 -3.81
CA ALA A 156 -2.72 -14.28 -2.66
C ALA A 156 -1.68 -13.66 -1.72
N GLY A 157 -1.82 -13.86 -0.43
CA GLY A 157 -0.85 -13.38 0.56
C GLY A 157 -1.46 -13.04 1.93
N GLU A 158 -0.58 -12.64 2.85
CA GLU A 158 0.87 -12.65 2.63
C GLU A 158 1.45 -14.05 2.90
N ILE A 159 2.16 -14.60 1.94
CA ILE A 159 2.77 -15.93 2.07
C ILE A 159 4.19 -15.76 2.63
N ALA A 160 4.49 -16.36 3.76
CA ALA A 160 5.79 -16.19 4.41
C ALA A 160 6.83 -17.20 3.90
N ILE A 161 7.99 -16.69 3.51
CA ILE A 161 9.20 -17.47 3.23
C ILE A 161 10.40 -16.85 3.96
N SER A 162 11.42 -17.64 4.16
CA SER A 162 12.69 -17.20 4.79
C SER A 162 12.47 -16.57 6.17
N ASP A 163 11.45 -17.00 6.87
CA ASP A 163 11.05 -16.59 8.21
C ASP A 163 10.80 -17.82 9.09
N HIS A 164 11.17 -17.75 10.37
CA HIS A 164 10.97 -18.85 11.30
C HIS A 164 9.48 -19.13 11.60
N ARG A 165 8.59 -18.15 11.34
CA ARG A 165 7.13 -18.25 11.49
C ARG A 165 6.44 -18.82 10.24
N SER A 166 7.18 -18.97 9.14
CA SER A 166 6.70 -19.56 7.89
C SER A 166 6.39 -21.05 8.07
N SER A 167 5.43 -21.58 7.31
CA SER A 167 5.17 -23.01 7.20
C SER A 167 6.28 -23.79 6.47
N GLN A 168 7.32 -23.13 6.02
CA GLN A 168 8.47 -23.69 5.27
C GLN A 168 8.02 -24.43 4.00
N PRO A 169 7.27 -23.75 3.09
CA PRO A 169 6.72 -24.41 1.91
C PRO A 169 7.83 -25.01 1.03
N SER A 170 7.55 -26.17 0.46
CA SER A 170 8.39 -26.75 -0.58
C SER A 170 8.33 -25.93 -1.87
N PHE A 171 9.27 -26.19 -2.79
CA PHE A 171 9.26 -25.56 -4.12
C PHE A 171 7.94 -25.81 -4.86
N GLU A 172 7.43 -27.04 -4.84
CA GLU A 172 6.22 -27.45 -5.54
C GLU A 172 4.96 -26.76 -4.97
N GLU A 173 4.89 -26.63 -3.65
CA GLU A 173 3.78 -25.93 -2.99
C GLU A 173 3.79 -24.46 -3.33
N PHE A 174 4.94 -23.81 -3.26
CA PHE A 174 5.06 -22.37 -3.56
C PHE A 174 4.84 -22.07 -5.05
N ALA A 175 5.36 -22.90 -5.96
CA ALA A 175 5.11 -22.79 -7.40
C ALA A 175 3.61 -23.00 -7.71
N ARG A 176 2.93 -23.91 -7.00
CA ARG A 176 1.47 -24.13 -7.15
C ARG A 176 0.68 -22.90 -6.73
N ILE A 177 1.03 -22.26 -5.61
CA ILE A 177 0.40 -21.00 -5.17
C ILE A 177 0.54 -19.93 -6.25
N ALA A 178 1.75 -19.75 -6.79
CA ALA A 178 2.00 -18.77 -7.83
C ALA A 178 1.22 -19.06 -9.13
N ALA A 179 1.13 -20.33 -9.54
CA ALA A 179 0.38 -20.76 -10.71
C ALA A 179 -1.14 -20.52 -10.55
N ASP A 180 -1.70 -20.91 -9.40
CA ASP A 180 -3.14 -20.77 -9.12
C ASP A 180 -3.55 -19.29 -9.01
N ALA A 181 -2.73 -18.47 -8.34
CA ALA A 181 -2.96 -17.03 -8.24
C ALA A 181 -2.90 -16.37 -9.63
N ARG A 182 -1.88 -16.73 -10.44
CA ARG A 182 -1.71 -16.23 -11.81
C ARG A 182 -2.92 -16.54 -12.69
N VAL A 183 -3.36 -17.78 -12.71
CA VAL A 183 -4.50 -18.21 -13.54
C VAL A 183 -5.78 -17.53 -13.06
N GLY A 184 -6.00 -17.47 -11.73
CA GLY A 184 -7.12 -16.74 -11.15
C GLY A 184 -7.17 -15.27 -11.57
N GLY A 185 -6.02 -14.58 -11.53
CA GLY A 185 -5.89 -13.20 -11.98
C GLY A 185 -6.11 -13.02 -13.48
N MET A 186 -5.56 -13.90 -14.31
CA MET A 186 -5.76 -13.87 -15.77
C MET A 186 -7.22 -14.06 -16.16
N LEU A 187 -7.92 -15.01 -15.56
CA LEU A 187 -9.31 -15.34 -15.89
C LEU A 187 -10.30 -14.26 -15.39
N SER A 188 -9.95 -13.52 -14.34
CA SER A 188 -10.81 -12.47 -13.78
C SER A 188 -10.41 -11.05 -14.20
N GLY A 189 -9.28 -10.87 -14.91
CA GLY A 189 -8.74 -9.56 -15.25
C GLY A 189 -8.09 -8.84 -14.07
N LYS A 190 -7.92 -9.50 -12.92
CA LYS A 190 -7.29 -8.97 -11.71
C LYS A 190 -5.77 -9.17 -11.72
N ALA A 191 -5.08 -8.65 -10.72
CA ALA A 191 -3.63 -8.79 -10.60
C ALA A 191 -3.22 -10.27 -10.46
N GLY A 192 -3.79 -10.99 -9.52
CA GLY A 192 -3.43 -12.37 -9.22
C GLY A 192 -1.98 -12.51 -8.75
N VAL A 193 -1.39 -11.45 -8.20
CA VAL A 193 -0.02 -11.48 -7.65
C VAL A 193 0.04 -12.32 -6.39
N VAL A 194 1.24 -12.82 -6.07
CA VAL A 194 1.55 -13.39 -4.76
C VAL A 194 2.34 -12.35 -3.97
N ASN A 195 1.73 -11.77 -2.94
CA ASN A 195 2.41 -10.95 -1.95
C ASN A 195 3.18 -11.88 -1.01
N VAL A 196 4.49 -11.68 -0.91
CA VAL A 196 5.39 -12.61 -0.24
C VAL A 196 6.11 -11.91 0.91
N HIS A 197 5.81 -12.32 2.13
CA HIS A 197 6.54 -11.89 3.32
C HIS A 197 7.95 -12.48 3.32
N LEU A 198 8.95 -11.62 3.40
CA LEU A 198 10.35 -12.02 3.52
C LEU A 198 10.82 -11.82 4.96
N GLY A 199 11.31 -12.90 5.57
CA GLY A 199 12.00 -12.84 6.87
C GLY A 199 13.48 -12.51 6.72
N ASP A 200 14.21 -12.64 7.83
CA ASP A 200 15.65 -12.33 7.97
C ASP A 200 16.57 -13.55 7.82
N SER A 201 16.00 -14.66 7.37
CA SER A 201 16.82 -15.86 7.08
C SER A 201 17.79 -15.60 5.92
N PRO A 202 19.02 -16.15 5.96
CA PRO A 202 19.98 -16.01 4.87
C PRO A 202 19.52 -16.65 3.55
N ARG A 203 18.40 -17.36 3.52
CA ARG A 203 17.77 -17.85 2.28
C ARG A 203 17.10 -16.76 1.46
N MET A 204 16.79 -15.60 2.08
CA MET A 204 16.28 -14.41 1.41
C MET A 204 15.16 -14.73 0.37
N MET A 205 15.40 -14.43 -0.92
CA MET A 205 14.44 -14.64 -2.02
C MET A 205 14.68 -15.97 -2.79
N ASP A 206 15.50 -16.89 -2.28
CA ASP A 206 15.90 -18.09 -3.02
C ASP A 206 14.73 -18.90 -3.60
N LEU A 207 13.65 -19.04 -2.83
CA LEU A 207 12.48 -19.79 -3.27
C LEU A 207 11.76 -19.10 -4.44
N ILE A 208 11.61 -17.77 -4.40
CA ILE A 208 11.08 -16.97 -5.52
C ILE A 208 11.97 -17.14 -6.75
N LEU A 209 13.28 -16.94 -6.59
CA LEU A 209 14.25 -17.02 -7.68
C LEU A 209 14.27 -18.41 -8.33
N ARG A 210 14.10 -19.47 -7.53
CA ARG A 210 13.98 -20.81 -8.08
C ARG A 210 12.72 -20.97 -8.92
N VAL A 211 11.56 -20.49 -8.45
CA VAL A 211 10.32 -20.61 -9.21
C VAL A 211 10.43 -19.88 -10.55
N VAL A 212 10.94 -18.65 -10.59
CA VAL A 212 11.05 -17.89 -11.84
C VAL A 212 12.09 -18.45 -12.81
N ARG A 213 13.10 -19.21 -12.32
CA ARG A 213 14.15 -19.80 -13.15
C ARG A 213 13.85 -21.23 -13.60
N GLU A 214 13.08 -21.97 -12.81
CA GLU A 214 12.81 -23.39 -13.03
C GLU A 214 11.41 -23.66 -13.59
N THR A 215 10.57 -22.59 -13.75
CA THR A 215 9.21 -22.68 -14.31
C THR A 215 8.94 -21.54 -15.31
N GLU A 216 7.75 -21.52 -15.92
CA GLU A 216 7.27 -20.47 -16.83
C GLU A 216 6.63 -19.28 -16.08
N ILE A 217 6.72 -19.22 -14.74
CA ILE A 217 6.15 -18.14 -13.92
C ILE A 217 7.09 -16.94 -13.97
N PRO A 218 6.61 -15.77 -14.43
CA PRO A 218 7.47 -14.59 -14.57
C PRO A 218 7.73 -13.88 -13.22
N TYR A 219 8.78 -13.07 -13.16
CA TYR A 219 9.13 -12.21 -12.03
C TYR A 219 7.95 -11.37 -11.55
N SER A 220 7.16 -10.81 -12.48
CA SER A 220 5.99 -9.97 -12.19
C SER A 220 4.83 -10.69 -11.48
N GLN A 221 4.94 -12.02 -11.29
CA GLN A 221 3.96 -12.79 -10.51
C GLN A 221 4.09 -12.56 -9.01
N PHE A 222 5.27 -12.14 -8.55
CA PHE A 222 5.59 -11.97 -7.14
C PHE A 222 5.70 -10.50 -6.77
N LEU A 223 5.22 -10.16 -5.58
CA LEU A 223 5.44 -8.88 -4.90
C LEU A 223 6.07 -9.17 -3.53
N PRO A 224 7.41 -9.41 -3.50
CA PRO A 224 8.11 -9.57 -2.24
C PRO A 224 8.08 -8.28 -1.43
N THR A 225 7.63 -8.37 -0.18
CA THR A 225 7.57 -7.24 0.76
C THR A 225 8.65 -7.36 1.85
N HIS A 226 8.91 -6.26 2.54
CA HIS A 226 9.95 -6.12 3.56
C HIS A 226 11.37 -6.30 3.00
N VAL A 227 11.57 -6.00 1.70
CA VAL A 227 12.88 -6.22 1.07
C VAL A 227 13.99 -5.33 1.64
N ASN A 228 13.62 -4.27 2.36
CA ASN A 228 14.55 -3.36 3.04
C ASN A 228 14.92 -3.81 4.48
N ARG A 229 14.48 -4.99 4.92
CA ARG A 229 14.68 -5.53 6.27
C ARG A 229 16.14 -5.65 6.70
N ASN A 230 17.05 -5.88 5.75
CA ASN A 230 18.50 -5.84 5.96
C ASN A 230 19.24 -5.61 4.64
N GLU A 231 20.51 -5.22 4.74
CA GLU A 231 21.35 -4.87 3.60
C GLU A 231 21.50 -6.02 2.58
N ALA A 232 21.69 -7.25 3.03
CA ALA A 232 21.89 -8.40 2.14
C ALA A 232 20.63 -8.70 1.30
N LEU A 233 19.46 -8.68 1.93
CA LEU A 233 18.19 -8.86 1.24
C LEU A 233 17.93 -7.72 0.26
N PHE A 234 18.22 -6.48 0.65
CA PHE A 234 18.03 -5.31 -0.21
C PHE A 234 18.91 -5.35 -1.45
N CYS A 235 20.18 -5.78 -1.33
CA CYS A 235 21.06 -6.00 -2.47
C CYS A 235 20.50 -7.07 -3.44
N GLN A 236 19.91 -8.14 -2.93
CA GLN A 236 19.27 -9.16 -3.77
C GLN A 236 18.00 -8.61 -4.43
N ALA A 237 17.23 -7.78 -3.73
CA ALA A 237 16.02 -7.12 -4.25
C ALA A 237 16.32 -6.16 -5.41
N ILE A 238 17.44 -5.42 -5.37
CA ILE A 238 17.91 -4.61 -6.50
C ILE A 238 18.08 -5.49 -7.76
N GLN A 239 18.73 -6.65 -7.64
CA GLN A 239 18.91 -7.57 -8.77
C GLN A 239 17.59 -8.12 -9.29
N PHE A 240 16.67 -8.49 -8.39
CA PHE A 240 15.33 -8.95 -8.74
C PHE A 240 14.54 -7.87 -9.52
N ALA A 241 14.65 -6.60 -9.11
CA ALA A 241 14.00 -5.48 -9.79
C ALA A 241 14.61 -5.18 -11.16
N LEU A 242 15.95 -5.31 -11.31
CA LEU A 242 16.64 -5.17 -12.61
C LEU A 242 16.25 -6.28 -13.60
N GLU A 243 15.91 -7.46 -13.11
CA GLU A 243 15.42 -8.59 -13.93
C GLU A 243 13.90 -8.47 -14.26
N GLY A 244 13.26 -7.33 -13.93
CA GLY A 244 11.86 -7.01 -14.26
C GLY A 244 10.86 -7.42 -13.18
N GLY A 245 11.32 -7.77 -12.00
CA GLY A 245 10.47 -7.94 -10.83
C GLY A 245 10.00 -6.60 -10.26
N THR A 246 9.01 -6.66 -9.41
CA THR A 246 8.59 -5.53 -8.56
C THR A 246 8.84 -5.88 -7.12
N ILE A 247 9.36 -4.94 -6.35
CA ILE A 247 9.67 -5.10 -4.93
C ILE A 247 8.85 -4.14 -4.09
N ASP A 248 8.61 -4.50 -2.83
CA ASP A 248 7.92 -3.67 -1.87
C ASP A 248 8.78 -3.43 -0.63
N MET A 249 8.98 -2.15 -0.31
CA MET A 249 9.70 -1.71 0.88
C MET A 249 8.71 -1.32 1.96
N THR A 250 9.02 -1.64 3.20
CA THR A 250 8.16 -1.28 4.34
C THR A 250 8.62 0.03 4.96
N GLY A 251 7.69 0.99 5.06
CA GLY A 251 7.91 2.25 5.76
C GLY A 251 7.93 2.06 7.28
N ASN A 252 8.78 2.82 7.95
CA ASN A 252 8.93 2.73 9.40
C ASN A 252 8.94 4.11 10.08
N GLU A 253 8.13 4.30 11.13
CA GLU A 253 8.07 5.55 11.89
C GLU A 253 9.38 5.84 12.64
N ASP A 254 10.05 4.83 13.16
CA ASP A 254 11.28 4.94 13.96
C ASP A 254 12.46 4.29 13.23
N ILE A 255 12.69 4.71 11.98
CA ILE A 255 13.70 4.10 11.12
C ILE A 255 15.13 4.25 11.68
N ASP A 256 15.44 5.35 12.39
CA ASP A 256 16.77 5.54 12.99
C ASP A 256 17.11 4.42 14.01
N TYR A 257 16.10 3.96 14.73
CA TYR A 257 16.22 2.81 15.63
C TYR A 257 16.47 1.52 14.82
N TRP A 258 15.69 1.25 13.77
CA TRP A 258 15.77 0.01 12.99
C TRP A 258 17.06 -0.10 12.16
N GLU A 259 17.53 1.01 11.59
CA GLU A 259 18.86 1.08 10.95
C GLU A 259 19.96 0.66 11.94
N THR A 260 19.88 1.14 13.19
CA THR A 260 20.94 0.90 14.19
C THR A 260 20.92 -0.52 14.74
N ILE A 261 19.74 -1.10 14.94
CA ILE A 261 19.58 -2.38 15.67
C ILE A 261 19.47 -3.57 14.72
N CYS A 262 18.85 -3.39 13.54
CA CYS A 262 18.53 -4.48 12.62
C CYS A 262 19.18 -4.35 11.25
N ASP A 263 20.04 -3.34 11.01
CA ASP A 263 20.63 -3.07 9.69
C ASP A 263 19.58 -2.87 8.60
N GLU A 264 18.41 -2.31 8.97
CA GLU A 264 17.32 -2.04 8.05
C GLU A 264 17.69 -0.90 7.11
N VAL A 265 17.46 -1.08 5.82
CA VAL A 265 17.71 -0.05 4.82
C VAL A 265 16.56 0.96 4.82
N ARG A 266 16.85 2.21 5.16
CA ARG A 266 15.90 3.33 5.09
C ARG A 266 15.29 3.41 3.69
N VAL A 267 13.98 3.53 3.60
CA VAL A 267 13.26 3.53 2.30
C VAL A 267 13.76 4.63 1.39
N SER A 268 13.91 5.86 1.88
CA SER A 268 14.37 6.99 1.04
C SER A 268 15.77 6.75 0.46
N THR A 269 16.71 6.27 1.26
CA THR A 269 18.06 5.87 0.80
C THR A 269 18.01 4.66 -0.13
N GLY A 270 17.13 3.70 0.16
CA GLY A 270 16.87 2.54 -0.70
C GLY A 270 16.40 2.95 -2.10
N ILE A 271 15.42 3.87 -2.19
CA ILE A 271 14.94 4.40 -3.48
C ILE A 271 16.07 5.09 -4.25
N ARG A 272 16.89 5.91 -3.59
CA ARG A 272 18.06 6.53 -4.23
C ARG A 272 18.97 5.45 -4.84
N ARG A 273 19.29 4.40 -4.08
CA ARG A 273 20.12 3.29 -4.52
C ARG A 273 19.51 2.50 -5.67
N LEU A 274 18.18 2.28 -5.67
CA LEU A 274 17.46 1.64 -6.78
C LEU A 274 17.60 2.44 -8.08
N LEU A 275 17.36 3.75 -8.00
CA LEU A 275 17.48 4.67 -9.14
C LEU A 275 18.93 4.72 -9.66
N ASP A 276 19.92 4.82 -8.78
CA ASP A 276 21.35 4.86 -9.12
C ASP A 276 21.82 3.53 -9.74
N ALA A 277 21.22 2.41 -9.35
CA ALA A 277 21.45 1.11 -9.96
C ALA A 277 20.77 0.91 -11.33
N GLY A 278 19.90 1.86 -11.76
CA GLY A 278 19.16 1.80 -13.02
C GLY A 278 17.86 1.02 -12.95
N VAL A 279 17.34 0.74 -11.78
CA VAL A 279 16.00 0.16 -11.63
C VAL A 279 14.96 1.21 -12.06
N SER A 280 14.00 0.79 -12.88
CA SER A 280 12.89 1.66 -13.28
C SER A 280 12.11 2.15 -12.05
N ASP A 281 11.78 3.45 -12.02
CA ASP A 281 10.97 4.06 -10.97
C ASP A 281 9.52 3.51 -10.91
N ASP A 282 9.15 2.66 -11.85
CA ASP A 282 7.88 1.91 -11.86
C ASP A 282 7.97 0.55 -11.12
N ASN A 283 9.18 0.04 -10.81
CA ASN A 283 9.38 -1.35 -10.35
C ASN A 283 9.52 -1.50 -8.83
N PHE A 284 9.13 -0.51 -8.06
CA PHE A 284 9.09 -0.61 -6.60
C PHE A 284 7.86 0.08 -6.02
N THR A 285 7.42 -0.40 -4.86
CA THR A 285 6.35 0.15 -4.04
C THR A 285 6.83 0.39 -2.62
N ILE A 286 6.05 1.14 -1.87
CA ILE A 286 6.16 1.30 -0.42
C ILE A 286 4.82 0.92 0.18
N SER A 287 4.84 0.13 1.26
CA SER A 287 3.69 -0.15 2.10
C SER A 287 3.98 0.18 3.56
N SER A 288 2.95 0.33 4.38
CA SER A 288 3.13 0.71 5.77
C SER A 288 3.34 -0.47 6.70
N ASP A 289 2.88 -1.66 6.32
CA ASP A 289 2.68 -2.78 7.25
C ASP A 289 1.88 -2.33 8.49
N GLY A 290 0.93 -1.41 8.28
CA GLY A 290 0.13 -0.80 9.33
C GLY A 290 -0.62 -1.87 10.12
N GLN A 291 -0.74 -1.69 11.44
CA GLN A 291 -1.29 -2.66 12.39
C GLN A 291 -0.55 -4.01 12.44
N GLY A 292 0.54 -4.19 11.67
CA GLY A 292 1.47 -5.30 11.80
C GLY A 292 2.24 -5.25 13.13
N SER A 293 2.80 -6.36 13.55
CA SER A 293 3.61 -6.46 14.77
C SER A 293 5.07 -6.15 14.47
N LEU A 294 5.65 -5.24 15.24
CA LEU A 294 7.06 -4.86 15.16
C LEU A 294 7.78 -5.31 16.44
N PRO A 295 8.69 -6.32 16.40
CA PRO A 295 9.44 -6.72 17.58
C PRO A 295 10.41 -5.59 18.00
N ILE A 296 10.39 -5.21 19.28
CA ILE A 296 11.26 -4.18 19.84
C ILE A 296 12.42 -4.84 20.57
N PHE A 297 13.65 -4.41 20.27
CA PHE A 297 14.88 -4.88 20.89
C PHE A 297 15.59 -3.71 21.61
N ASN A 298 16.36 -4.01 22.65
CA ASN A 298 17.25 -3.01 23.24
C ASN A 298 18.59 -2.90 22.47
N ALA A 299 19.44 -1.97 22.88
CA ALA A 299 20.76 -1.76 22.24
C ALA A 299 21.70 -2.99 22.31
N LYS A 300 21.35 -4.05 23.05
CA LYS A 300 22.08 -5.32 23.11
C LYS A 300 21.44 -6.40 22.22
N GLY A 301 20.37 -6.08 21.47
CA GLY A 301 19.61 -7.04 20.68
C GLY A 301 18.68 -7.93 21.50
N GLU A 302 18.40 -7.61 22.78
CA GLU A 302 17.48 -8.38 23.61
C GLU A 302 16.05 -7.90 23.40
N TYR A 303 15.12 -8.84 23.19
CA TYR A 303 13.71 -8.58 22.98
C TYR A 303 13.09 -7.84 24.18
N GLN A 304 12.39 -6.72 23.92
CA GLN A 304 11.75 -5.87 24.93
C GLN A 304 10.22 -5.89 24.83
N GLY A 305 9.66 -6.23 23.70
CA GLY A 305 8.22 -6.20 23.48
C GLY A 305 7.84 -6.12 22.01
N ILE A 306 6.56 -5.81 21.77
CA ILE A 306 6.01 -5.68 20.42
C ILE A 306 5.43 -4.28 20.25
N GLY A 307 5.87 -3.56 19.22
CA GLY A 307 5.27 -2.35 18.71
C GLY A 307 4.22 -2.65 17.63
N ILE A 308 3.66 -1.60 17.09
CA ILE A 308 2.61 -1.65 16.06
C ILE A 308 3.07 -0.81 14.87
N GLY A 309 3.06 -1.38 13.66
CA GLY A 309 3.24 -0.66 12.39
C GLY A 309 2.16 0.42 12.20
N LYS A 310 2.53 1.53 11.60
CA LYS A 310 1.63 2.68 11.45
C LYS A 310 1.47 3.11 10.00
N ALA A 311 0.24 3.31 9.56
CA ALA A 311 -0.10 3.86 8.26
C ALA A 311 0.56 5.23 7.97
N SER A 312 0.89 6.00 9.01
CA SER A 312 1.60 7.30 8.89
C SER A 312 3.00 7.19 8.28
N SER A 313 3.63 6.03 8.35
CA SER A 313 4.94 5.78 7.73
C SER A 313 4.92 6.04 6.22
N LEU A 314 3.81 5.75 5.53
CA LEU A 314 3.72 5.82 4.07
C LEU A 314 4.02 7.23 3.54
N LEU A 315 3.33 8.26 4.03
CA LEU A 315 3.58 9.65 3.60
C LEU A 315 4.91 10.17 4.14
N LYS A 316 5.34 9.72 5.32
CA LYS A 316 6.64 10.07 5.89
C LYS A 316 7.77 9.66 4.94
N GLU A 317 7.74 8.45 4.38
CA GLU A 317 8.75 7.98 3.44
C GLU A 317 8.80 8.84 2.15
N VAL A 318 7.64 9.26 1.62
CA VAL A 318 7.59 10.20 0.48
C VAL A 318 8.28 11.52 0.83
N ARG A 319 8.01 12.05 2.04
CA ARG A 319 8.63 13.29 2.51
C ARG A 319 10.14 13.15 2.66
N GLU A 320 10.62 12.04 3.22
CA GLU A 320 12.07 11.76 3.33
C GLU A 320 12.73 11.61 1.96
N CYS A 321 12.08 10.99 0.99
CA CYS A 321 12.59 10.94 -0.39
C CYS A 321 12.83 12.34 -0.96
N VAL A 322 11.89 13.26 -0.77
CA VAL A 322 11.98 14.62 -1.30
C VAL A 322 12.97 15.47 -0.47
N GLN A 323 12.82 15.48 0.87
CA GLN A 323 13.51 16.42 1.74
C GLN A 323 14.94 15.99 2.08
N ARG A 324 15.18 14.70 2.22
CA ARG A 324 16.48 14.14 2.59
C ARG A 324 17.32 13.76 1.38
N GLU A 325 16.72 13.03 0.43
CA GLU A 325 17.43 12.47 -0.72
C GLU A 325 17.32 13.34 -1.98
N ASN A 326 16.58 14.46 -1.94
CA ASN A 326 16.32 15.34 -3.08
C ASN A 326 15.77 14.57 -4.31
N ILE A 327 14.94 13.56 -4.09
CA ILE A 327 14.23 12.85 -5.16
C ILE A 327 13.05 13.73 -5.60
N PRO A 328 12.87 13.98 -6.92
CA PRO A 328 11.72 14.74 -7.40
C PRO A 328 10.39 14.14 -6.92
N LEU A 329 9.43 15.00 -6.54
CA LEU A 329 8.15 14.53 -5.98
C LEU A 329 7.39 13.63 -6.95
N GLU A 330 7.46 13.90 -8.25
CA GLU A 330 6.86 13.05 -9.29
C GLU A 330 7.40 11.61 -9.31
N ILE A 331 8.63 11.39 -8.83
CA ILE A 331 9.21 10.06 -8.65
C ILE A 331 8.86 9.51 -7.25
N ALA A 332 9.01 10.35 -6.21
CA ALA A 332 8.80 9.94 -4.83
C ALA A 332 7.36 9.51 -4.51
N ILE A 333 6.37 10.05 -5.26
CA ILE A 333 4.96 9.73 -5.04
C ILE A 333 4.50 8.45 -5.78
N LYS A 334 5.19 8.02 -6.85
CA LYS A 334 4.85 6.82 -7.63
C LYS A 334 4.73 5.56 -6.77
N PRO A 335 5.68 5.26 -5.86
CA PRO A 335 5.65 4.03 -5.07
C PRO A 335 4.42 3.86 -4.17
N VAL A 336 3.70 4.92 -3.91
CA VAL A 336 2.49 4.93 -3.07
C VAL A 336 1.23 5.37 -3.83
N THR A 337 1.30 5.48 -5.17
CA THR A 337 0.16 5.87 -6.02
C THR A 337 0.09 5.04 -7.30
N SER A 338 0.77 5.46 -8.37
CA SER A 338 0.67 4.83 -9.70
C SER A 338 1.31 3.45 -9.76
N ASN A 339 2.37 3.17 -9.01
CA ASN A 339 3.02 1.88 -9.03
C ASN A 339 2.15 0.78 -8.42
N PRO A 340 1.65 0.90 -7.16
CA PRO A 340 0.74 -0.10 -6.62
C PRO A 340 -0.54 -0.21 -7.46
N ALA A 341 -1.09 0.89 -7.99
CA ALA A 341 -2.25 0.83 -8.89
C ALA A 341 -1.98 -0.03 -10.13
N ARG A 342 -0.83 0.15 -10.79
CA ARG A 342 -0.43 -0.62 -11.97
C ARG A 342 -0.18 -2.10 -11.64
N ILE A 343 0.59 -2.38 -10.60
CA ILE A 343 0.99 -3.74 -10.19
C ILE A 343 -0.23 -4.54 -9.77
N LEU A 344 -1.12 -3.92 -9.00
CA LEU A 344 -2.35 -4.53 -8.50
C LEU A 344 -3.54 -4.42 -9.48
N LYS A 345 -3.30 -3.86 -10.69
CA LYS A 345 -4.30 -3.64 -11.74
C LYS A 345 -5.54 -2.87 -11.26
N LEU A 346 -5.35 -1.87 -10.43
CA LEU A 346 -6.41 -0.97 -9.95
C LEU A 346 -6.64 0.14 -11.00
N SER A 347 -7.39 -0.16 -12.03
CA SER A 347 -7.48 0.62 -13.26
C SER A 347 -8.04 2.03 -13.11
N SER A 348 -8.76 2.31 -12.01
CA SER A 348 -9.32 3.64 -11.72
C SER A 348 -8.52 4.43 -10.66
N LYS A 349 -7.35 3.94 -10.25
CA LYS A 349 -6.57 4.48 -9.12
C LYS A 349 -5.18 5.02 -9.53
N GLY A 350 -4.58 5.78 -8.63
CA GLY A 350 -3.16 6.15 -8.67
C GLY A 350 -2.78 7.28 -9.64
N ARG A 351 -3.75 7.91 -10.31
CA ARG A 351 -3.53 9.01 -11.26
C ARG A 351 -4.59 10.09 -11.17
N ILE A 352 -4.21 11.34 -11.52
CA ILE A 352 -5.14 12.46 -11.68
C ILE A 352 -5.39 12.65 -13.18
N GLN A 353 -6.44 12.00 -13.68
CA GLN A 353 -6.90 12.17 -15.07
C GLN A 353 -8.41 11.92 -15.18
N PRO A 354 -9.09 12.49 -16.19
CA PRO A 354 -10.52 12.26 -16.38
C PRO A 354 -10.87 10.77 -16.46
N GLY A 355 -11.94 10.37 -15.75
CA GLY A 355 -12.41 8.99 -15.67
C GLY A 355 -11.86 8.19 -14.49
N MET A 356 -10.81 8.66 -13.81
CA MET A 356 -10.30 8.03 -12.58
C MET A 356 -11.17 8.38 -11.37
N ASP A 357 -11.05 7.58 -10.32
CA ASP A 357 -11.72 7.86 -9.05
C ASP A 357 -11.22 9.18 -8.44
N GLY A 358 -12.12 9.87 -7.77
CA GLY A 358 -11.85 11.12 -7.08
C GLY A 358 -11.11 10.91 -5.75
N ASP A 359 -9.97 10.22 -5.81
CA ASP A 359 -9.09 9.92 -4.69
C ASP A 359 -7.88 10.84 -4.76
N LEU A 360 -7.83 11.84 -3.89
CA LEU A 360 -6.90 12.95 -3.99
C LEU A 360 -6.36 13.36 -2.61
N CYS A 361 -5.11 13.80 -2.58
CA CYS A 361 -4.48 14.44 -1.42
C CYS A 361 -4.03 15.85 -1.79
N LEU A 362 -4.43 16.84 -1.00
CA LEU A 362 -3.81 18.17 -1.02
C LEU A 362 -2.82 18.27 0.13
N LEU A 363 -1.58 18.56 -0.21
CA LEU A 363 -0.45 18.64 0.70
C LEU A 363 0.02 20.08 0.84
N ARG A 364 0.52 20.45 2.02
CA ARG A 364 1.20 21.73 2.22
C ARG A 364 2.54 21.74 1.47
N LYS A 365 2.89 22.85 0.85
CA LYS A 365 4.10 22.96 0.02
C LYS A 365 5.41 22.93 0.83
N ASP A 366 5.36 23.44 2.04
CA ASP A 366 6.54 23.63 2.89
C ASP A 366 7.05 22.33 3.49
N ASP A 367 6.13 21.41 3.87
CA ASP A 367 6.49 20.20 4.60
C ASP A 367 5.84 18.92 4.08
N LEU A 368 5.04 18.99 3.01
CA LEU A 368 4.28 17.89 2.42
C LEU A 368 3.35 17.19 3.42
N THR A 369 2.87 17.88 4.44
CA THR A 369 1.86 17.34 5.36
C THR A 369 0.46 17.43 4.76
N ILE A 370 -0.42 16.54 5.22
CA ILE A 370 -1.81 16.51 4.77
C ILE A 370 -2.54 17.81 5.15
N HIS A 371 -3.12 18.46 4.14
CA HIS A 371 -4.10 19.52 4.31
C HIS A 371 -5.52 18.96 4.11
N THR A 372 -5.78 18.28 2.98
CA THR A 372 -7.11 17.72 2.67
C THR A 372 -6.96 16.35 2.04
N VAL A 373 -7.83 15.42 2.41
CA VAL A 373 -7.95 14.10 1.76
C VAL A 373 -9.35 13.96 1.21
N ILE A 374 -9.45 13.54 -0.04
CA ILE A 374 -10.69 13.24 -0.73
C ILE A 374 -10.64 11.77 -1.12
N ALA A 375 -11.63 10.98 -0.71
CA ALA A 375 -11.80 9.60 -1.13
C ALA A 375 -13.15 9.43 -1.82
N LYS A 376 -13.16 8.80 -3.00
CA LYS A 376 -14.38 8.64 -3.83
C LYS A 376 -15.17 9.96 -3.99
N GLY A 377 -14.44 11.08 -4.13
CA GLY A 377 -15.03 12.42 -4.25
C GLY A 377 -15.57 13.03 -2.96
N GLN A 378 -15.53 12.33 -1.84
CA GLN A 378 -15.93 12.82 -0.52
C GLN A 378 -14.73 13.38 0.23
N ILE A 379 -14.86 14.59 0.80
CA ILE A 379 -13.81 15.17 1.66
C ILE A 379 -13.82 14.42 2.99
N MET A 380 -12.77 13.65 3.24
CA MET A 380 -12.55 12.86 4.45
C MET A 380 -11.84 13.67 5.54
N VAL A 381 -10.85 14.44 5.14
CA VAL A 381 -9.99 15.28 6.00
C VAL A 381 -9.94 16.68 5.42
N ARG A 382 -9.97 17.71 6.27
CA ARG A 382 -9.74 19.11 5.92
C ARG A 382 -8.92 19.81 7.00
N ASP A 383 -7.96 20.63 6.59
CA ASP A 383 -7.03 21.34 7.49
C ASP A 383 -6.31 20.39 8.47
N GLY A 384 -6.02 19.15 8.01
CA GLY A 384 -5.42 18.11 8.83
C GLY A 384 -6.34 17.51 9.90
N LYS A 385 -7.66 17.77 9.82
CA LYS A 385 -8.65 17.27 10.78
C LYS A 385 -9.66 16.36 10.07
N PRO A 386 -10.08 15.24 10.67
CA PRO A 386 -11.07 14.36 10.07
C PRO A 386 -12.44 15.02 10.05
N LEU A 387 -13.13 14.95 8.92
CA LEU A 387 -14.54 15.31 8.76
C LEU A 387 -15.43 14.07 8.77
N VAL A 388 -14.88 12.93 8.35
CA VAL A 388 -15.55 11.63 8.37
C VAL A 388 -14.79 10.75 9.35
N TYR A 389 -15.52 10.07 10.19
CA TYR A 389 -15.03 9.16 11.22
C TYR A 389 -15.61 7.78 10.96
N GLY A 390 -14.88 6.75 11.32
CA GLY A 390 -15.42 5.40 11.39
C GLY A 390 -16.56 5.33 12.40
N THR A 391 -17.43 4.36 12.21
CA THR A 391 -18.73 4.24 12.94
C THR A 391 -18.57 4.31 14.46
N PHE A 392 -17.49 3.76 15.00
CA PHE A 392 -17.24 3.70 16.44
C PHE A 392 -16.09 4.59 16.92
N GLU A 393 -15.54 5.41 16.05
CA GLU A 393 -14.51 6.38 16.43
C GLU A 393 -15.09 7.54 17.23
N LYS A 394 -14.35 7.98 18.23
CA LYS A 394 -14.76 9.14 19.02
C LYS A 394 -14.55 10.42 18.22
N ARG A 395 -15.60 11.19 18.06
CA ARG A 395 -15.50 12.55 17.55
C ARG A 395 -14.89 13.42 18.65
N GLY A 396 -13.68 13.94 18.39
CA GLY A 396 -12.94 14.81 19.32
C GLY A 396 -13.63 16.17 19.53
#